data_02338f2ae5121056fa903bfcab83d0d0
#
_entry.id   02338f2ae5121056fa903bfcab83d0d0
#
_cell.length_a   1.000
_cell.length_b   1.000
_cell.length_c   1.000
_cell.angle_alpha   90.00
_cell.angle_beta   90.00
_cell.angle_gamma   90.00
#
_symmetry.space_group_name_H-M   'P 1'
#
loop_
_entity.id
_entity.type
_entity.pdbx_description
1 polymer ?
#
loop_
_entity_poly.entity_id
_entity_poly.type
_entity_poly.pdbx_seq_one_letter_code
_entity_poly.pdbx_strand_id
1 'polypeptide(L)'
;MPKTAAILVIGDEIMSGRTQDTNTNTIARFLSARGIDLREVRVVGDVEAEIVAGLNALRERYDFVFTTGGIGPTHDDITADAVAKAFDVGIGYHPDAYALLEKRYPPGEFNEMRKRMARIPHGATLVANSVSGAPGFHIGNVYVMAGVPMVMRAMLEAIAPELPRDVAVTSITVEAAIPEGTIAPGLASLQKSHPGVAIGSYPFYREGTAQPFGAQLVIRGRDAGAVEAAALALEEMVRALGAAPQRMN
;
A
#
# COMPACT_ATOMS: atom_id res chain seq x y z
N MET A 1 1.43 12.60 -16.55
CA MET A 1 1.84 11.25 -16.09
C MET A 1 1.11 10.96 -14.78
N PRO A 2 0.70 9.72 -14.51
CA PRO A 2 0.07 9.38 -13.24
C PRO A 2 1.02 9.65 -12.07
N LYS A 3 0.46 10.03 -10.93
CA LYS A 3 1.20 10.20 -9.70
C LYS A 3 1.72 8.86 -9.19
N THR A 4 2.89 8.89 -8.57
CA THR A 4 3.58 7.71 -8.07
C THR A 4 3.64 7.69 -6.55
N ALA A 5 3.64 6.50 -5.97
CA ALA A 5 3.73 6.33 -4.53
C ALA A 5 4.69 5.19 -4.14
N ALA A 6 5.18 5.27 -2.92
CA ALA A 6 5.89 4.18 -2.25
C ALA A 6 5.35 3.94 -0.84
N ILE A 7 5.62 2.76 -0.30
CA ILE A 7 5.31 2.39 1.08
C ILE A 7 6.60 2.02 1.81
N LEU A 8 6.75 2.52 3.03
CA LEU A 8 7.77 2.07 3.99
C LEU A 8 7.07 1.41 5.17
N VAL A 9 7.18 0.10 5.25
CA VAL A 9 6.69 -0.70 6.38
C VAL A 9 7.78 -0.76 7.43
N ILE A 10 7.46 -0.41 8.67
CA ILE A 10 8.41 -0.34 9.79
C ILE A 10 7.91 -1.28 10.87
N GLY A 11 8.73 -2.24 11.27
CA GLY A 11 8.42 -3.17 12.34
C GLY A 11 9.20 -4.48 12.28
N ASP A 12 9.88 -4.81 13.36
CA ASP A 12 10.61 -6.06 13.54
C ASP A 12 9.68 -7.28 13.51
N GLU A 13 8.40 -7.13 13.89
CA GLU A 13 7.40 -8.20 13.85
C GLU A 13 7.04 -8.64 12.42
N ILE A 14 7.19 -7.73 11.44
CA ILE A 14 7.03 -8.05 10.02
C ILE A 14 8.27 -8.79 9.53
N MET A 15 9.47 -8.28 9.85
CA MET A 15 10.75 -8.87 9.47
C MET A 15 10.95 -10.27 10.04
N SER A 16 10.48 -10.50 11.28
CA SER A 16 10.54 -11.82 11.93
C SER A 16 9.46 -12.81 11.48
N GLY A 17 8.49 -12.36 10.68
CA GLY A 17 7.37 -13.19 10.25
C GLY A 17 6.31 -13.45 11.33
N ARG A 18 6.42 -12.81 12.51
CA ARG A 18 5.42 -12.92 13.59
C ARG A 18 4.08 -12.33 13.20
N THR A 19 4.10 -11.27 12.40
CA THR A 19 2.89 -10.58 11.93
C THR A 19 2.92 -10.51 10.40
N GLN A 20 1.80 -10.87 9.77
CA GLN A 20 1.63 -10.71 8.34
C GLN A 20 1.27 -9.24 8.02
N ASP A 21 2.00 -8.61 7.10
CA ASP A 21 1.65 -7.29 6.59
C ASP A 21 0.39 -7.34 5.72
N THR A 22 -0.69 -6.77 6.22
CA THR A 22 -1.95 -6.57 5.47
C THR A 22 -2.15 -5.11 5.06
N ASN A 23 -1.34 -4.19 5.62
CA ASN A 23 -1.44 -2.76 5.36
C ASN A 23 -1.03 -2.43 3.93
N THR A 24 0.06 -3.02 3.45
CA THR A 24 0.53 -2.85 2.06
C THR A 24 -0.57 -3.15 1.05
N ASN A 25 -1.28 -4.28 1.19
CA ASN A 25 -2.37 -4.62 0.28
C ASN A 25 -3.52 -3.60 0.32
N THR A 26 -3.89 -3.14 1.53
CA THR A 26 -4.95 -2.14 1.73
C THR A 26 -4.59 -0.81 1.07
N ILE A 27 -3.37 -0.31 1.31
CA ILE A 27 -2.87 0.94 0.72
C ILE A 27 -2.75 0.80 -0.81
N ALA A 28 -2.23 -0.31 -1.32
CA ALA A 28 -2.10 -0.55 -2.75
C ALA A 28 -3.45 -0.49 -3.47
N ARG A 29 -4.48 -1.12 -2.93
CA ARG A 29 -5.85 -1.07 -3.47
C ARG A 29 -6.44 0.33 -3.42
N PHE A 30 -6.25 1.03 -2.31
CA PHE A 30 -6.70 2.41 -2.12
C PHE A 30 -6.07 3.36 -3.16
N LEU A 31 -4.76 3.26 -3.37
CA LEU A 31 -4.02 4.08 -4.34
C LEU A 31 -4.44 3.75 -5.78
N SER A 32 -4.57 2.48 -6.12
CA SER A 32 -5.02 2.03 -7.45
C SER A 32 -6.41 2.56 -7.79
N ALA A 33 -7.35 2.55 -6.84
CA ALA A 33 -8.68 3.12 -7.01
C ALA A 33 -8.68 4.65 -7.23
N ARG A 34 -7.59 5.34 -6.88
CA ARG A 34 -7.37 6.77 -7.09
C ARG A 34 -6.51 7.09 -8.31
N GLY A 35 -6.07 6.07 -9.04
CA GLY A 35 -5.18 6.25 -10.18
C GLY A 35 -3.74 6.63 -9.79
N ILE A 36 -3.32 6.38 -8.55
CA ILE A 36 -1.95 6.58 -8.09
C ILE A 36 -1.20 5.24 -8.20
N ASP A 37 -0.05 5.25 -8.87
CA ASP A 37 0.75 4.06 -9.09
C ASP A 37 1.66 3.76 -7.89
N LEU A 38 1.38 2.71 -7.14
CA LEU A 38 2.34 2.17 -6.16
C LEU A 38 3.50 1.52 -6.91
N ARG A 39 4.71 2.04 -6.73
CA ARG A 39 5.92 1.62 -7.47
C ARG A 39 6.91 0.84 -6.64
N GLU A 40 6.95 1.10 -5.33
CA GLU A 40 7.91 0.45 -4.45
C GLU A 40 7.31 0.22 -3.06
N VAL A 41 7.69 -0.89 -2.45
CA VAL A 41 7.41 -1.20 -1.05
C VAL A 41 8.73 -1.64 -0.41
N ARG A 42 9.10 -1.02 0.69
CA ARG A 42 10.24 -1.43 1.52
C ARG A 42 9.76 -1.84 2.90
N VAL A 43 10.42 -2.82 3.46
CA VAL A 43 10.23 -3.24 4.85
C VAL A 43 11.56 -3.04 5.56
N VAL A 44 11.53 -2.38 6.71
CA VAL A 44 12.70 -2.15 7.57
C VAL A 44 12.34 -2.48 9.02
N GLY A 45 13.34 -2.82 9.83
CA GLY A 45 13.18 -2.98 11.26
C GLY A 45 13.06 -1.65 12.01
N ASP A 46 12.86 -1.74 13.32
CA ASP A 46 12.79 -0.58 14.22
C ASP A 46 14.21 -0.03 14.52
N VAL A 47 14.94 0.32 13.46
CA VAL A 47 16.30 0.86 13.48
C VAL A 47 16.30 2.23 12.82
N GLU A 48 16.61 3.29 13.60
CA GLU A 48 16.54 4.69 13.14
C GLU A 48 17.30 4.91 11.82
N ALA A 49 18.53 4.41 11.71
CA ALA A 49 19.34 4.62 10.50
C ALA A 49 18.71 3.98 9.25
N GLU A 50 18.07 2.81 9.38
CA GLU A 50 17.39 2.12 8.28
C GLU A 50 16.11 2.84 7.88
N ILE A 51 15.33 3.32 8.87
CA ILE A 51 14.12 4.12 8.62
C ILE A 51 14.49 5.41 7.88
N VAL A 52 15.50 6.14 8.36
CA VAL A 52 15.96 7.40 7.73
C VAL A 52 16.44 7.16 6.31
N ALA A 53 17.29 6.14 6.09
CA ALA A 53 17.82 5.83 4.77
C ALA A 53 16.70 5.39 3.80
N GLY A 54 15.81 4.50 4.26
CA GLY A 54 14.66 4.04 3.48
C GLY A 54 13.73 5.18 3.09
N LEU A 55 13.39 6.03 4.07
CA LEU A 55 12.50 7.18 3.86
C LEU A 55 13.09 8.19 2.88
N ASN A 56 14.36 8.58 3.04
CA ASN A 56 15.01 9.53 2.14
C ASN A 56 15.04 9.02 0.70
N ALA A 57 15.42 7.77 0.48
CA ALA A 57 15.45 7.18 -0.85
C ALA A 57 14.05 7.13 -1.52
N LEU A 58 12.99 6.94 -0.74
CA LEU A 58 11.64 6.89 -1.26
C LEU A 58 11.05 8.30 -1.52
N ARG A 59 11.21 9.24 -0.56
CA ARG A 59 10.61 10.58 -0.67
C ARG A 59 11.25 11.44 -1.76
N GLU A 60 12.50 11.18 -2.11
CA GLU A 60 13.18 11.85 -3.23
C GLU A 60 12.73 11.35 -4.59
N ARG A 61 12.22 10.13 -4.68
CA ARG A 61 11.91 9.44 -5.93
C ARG A 61 10.43 9.46 -6.30
N TYR A 62 9.53 9.47 -5.31
CA TYR A 62 8.10 9.29 -5.51
C TYR A 62 7.31 10.53 -5.08
N ASP A 63 6.15 10.76 -5.74
CA ASP A 63 5.27 11.89 -5.39
C ASP A 63 4.70 11.77 -3.99
N PHE A 64 4.44 10.54 -3.51
CA PHE A 64 3.89 10.25 -2.18
C PHE A 64 4.60 9.07 -1.53
N VAL A 65 4.84 9.17 -0.23
CA VAL A 65 5.34 8.06 0.59
C VAL A 65 4.38 7.84 1.76
N PHE A 66 4.01 6.58 1.97
CA PHE A 66 3.18 6.17 3.09
C PHE A 66 4.02 5.30 4.02
N THR A 67 4.09 5.63 5.31
CA THR A 67 4.73 4.74 6.28
C THR A 67 3.69 4.07 7.15
N THR A 68 3.94 2.85 7.60
CA THR A 68 3.11 2.14 8.56
C THR A 68 3.97 1.54 9.66
N GLY A 69 3.60 1.79 10.93
CA GLY A 69 4.28 1.24 12.10
C GLY A 69 5.14 2.24 12.88
N GLY A 70 5.50 1.88 14.09
CA GLY A 70 6.44 2.59 14.95
C GLY A 70 6.01 3.97 15.47
N ILE A 71 4.68 4.23 15.61
CA ILE A 71 4.15 5.49 16.17
C ILE A 71 3.30 5.30 17.45
N GLY A 72 3.47 4.18 18.10
CA GLY A 72 2.80 3.86 19.35
C GLY A 72 3.49 4.45 20.60
N PRO A 73 3.11 3.98 21.79
CA PRO A 73 3.63 4.48 23.05
C PRO A 73 4.86 3.73 23.57
N THR A 74 5.34 2.70 22.88
CA THR A 74 6.40 1.82 23.38
C THR A 74 7.80 2.35 23.05
N HIS A 75 8.82 1.76 23.62
CA HIS A 75 10.19 2.28 23.50
C HIS A 75 10.79 2.10 22.09
N ASP A 76 10.29 1.13 21.36
CA ASP A 76 10.61 0.77 19.97
C ASP A 76 9.84 1.61 18.95
N ASP A 77 8.81 2.36 19.36
CA ASP A 77 8.09 3.32 18.50
C ASP A 77 8.95 4.57 18.23
N ILE A 78 9.84 4.49 17.25
CA ILE A 78 10.84 5.52 16.92
C ILE A 78 10.60 6.21 15.58
N THR A 79 9.51 5.87 14.89
CA THR A 79 9.24 6.38 13.53
C THR A 79 9.15 7.91 13.51
N ALA A 80 8.52 8.56 14.49
CA ALA A 80 8.41 10.01 14.51
C ALA A 80 9.78 10.70 14.66
N ASP A 81 10.66 10.16 15.50
CA ASP A 81 12.04 10.66 15.68
C ASP A 81 12.86 10.44 14.40
N ALA A 82 12.76 9.28 13.77
CA ALA A 82 13.44 8.97 12.51
C ALA A 82 12.96 9.87 11.35
N VAL A 83 11.67 10.18 11.28
CA VAL A 83 11.12 11.11 10.28
C VAL A 83 11.63 12.53 10.52
N ALA A 84 11.63 13.01 11.77
CA ALA A 84 12.18 14.33 12.09
C ALA A 84 13.65 14.44 11.65
N LYS A 85 14.45 13.40 11.90
CA LYS A 85 15.85 13.32 11.46
C LYS A 85 15.98 13.28 9.94
N ALA A 86 15.13 12.53 9.23
CA ALA A 86 15.15 12.44 7.76
C ALA A 86 14.84 13.81 7.10
N PHE A 87 14.03 14.64 7.75
CA PHE A 87 13.68 15.98 7.27
C PHE A 87 14.56 17.09 7.84
N ASP A 88 15.52 16.75 8.70
CA ASP A 88 16.40 17.70 9.41
C ASP A 88 15.59 18.78 10.16
N VAL A 89 14.55 18.35 10.87
CA VAL A 89 13.69 19.21 11.67
C VAL A 89 13.66 18.77 13.13
N GLY A 90 13.33 19.70 14.03
CA GLY A 90 13.10 19.37 15.44
C GLY A 90 11.84 18.52 15.63
N ILE A 91 11.75 17.88 16.80
CA ILE A 91 10.57 17.13 17.23
C ILE A 91 10.14 17.54 18.63
N GLY A 92 8.84 17.67 18.87
CA GLY A 92 8.32 18.08 20.16
C GLY A 92 6.85 17.69 20.34
N TYR A 93 6.32 17.97 21.54
CA TYR A 93 4.89 17.75 21.78
C TYR A 93 4.06 18.74 20.95
N HIS A 94 3.26 18.20 20.02
CA HIS A 94 2.31 19.00 19.23
C HIS A 94 1.10 19.34 20.11
N PRO A 95 0.73 20.63 20.27
CA PRO A 95 -0.32 21.04 21.20
C PRO A 95 -1.66 20.33 20.99
N ASP A 96 -2.11 20.23 19.74
CA ASP A 96 -3.38 19.61 19.42
C ASP A 96 -3.32 18.07 19.60
N ALA A 97 -2.22 17.42 19.24
CA ALA A 97 -2.04 15.99 19.48
C ALA A 97 -2.02 15.67 20.97
N TYR A 98 -1.35 16.51 21.77
CA TYR A 98 -1.32 16.39 23.22
C TYR A 98 -2.70 16.53 23.82
N ALA A 99 -3.44 17.58 23.45
CA ALA A 99 -4.80 17.83 23.95
C ALA A 99 -5.79 16.72 23.54
N LEU A 100 -5.68 16.18 22.31
CA LEU A 100 -6.49 15.05 21.86
C LEU A 100 -6.27 13.80 22.71
N LEU A 101 -5.00 13.48 22.97
CA LEU A 101 -4.62 12.31 23.77
C LEU A 101 -4.98 12.50 25.25
N GLU A 102 -4.66 13.65 25.84
CA GLU A 102 -4.99 13.95 27.23
C GLU A 102 -6.49 13.80 27.51
N LYS A 103 -7.34 14.33 26.62
CA LYS A 103 -8.81 14.22 26.73
C LYS A 103 -9.32 12.78 26.63
N ARG A 104 -8.57 11.88 25.98
CA ARG A 104 -8.97 10.50 25.74
C ARG A 104 -8.74 9.60 26.95
N TYR A 105 -7.72 9.89 27.76
CA TYR A 105 -7.35 9.05 28.89
C TYR A 105 -7.98 9.56 30.19
N PRO A 106 -8.39 8.67 31.11
CA PRO A 106 -8.80 9.06 32.44
C PRO A 106 -7.72 9.88 33.16
N PRO A 107 -8.08 10.73 34.12
CA PRO A 107 -7.12 11.49 34.93
C PRO A 107 -6.04 10.58 35.54
N GLY A 108 -4.76 10.92 35.35
CA GLY A 108 -3.60 10.16 35.84
C GLY A 108 -3.14 9.02 34.92
N GLU A 109 -3.91 8.65 33.90
CA GLU A 109 -3.50 7.59 32.98
C GLU A 109 -2.72 8.10 31.75
N PHE A 110 -2.72 9.38 31.48
CA PHE A 110 -1.92 10.00 30.41
C PHE A 110 -0.47 10.15 30.89
N ASN A 111 0.22 9.03 30.97
CA ASN A 111 1.59 8.91 31.45
C ASN A 111 2.62 9.29 30.38
N GLU A 112 3.92 9.36 30.74
CA GLU A 112 5.01 9.78 29.83
C GLU A 112 5.11 8.92 28.56
N MET A 113 4.82 7.61 28.66
CA MET A 113 4.85 6.73 27.50
C MET A 113 3.74 7.09 26.50
N ARG A 114 2.52 7.36 27.00
CA ARG A 114 1.40 7.78 26.15
C ARG A 114 1.60 9.17 25.54
N LYS A 115 2.26 10.08 26.26
CA LYS A 115 2.64 11.40 25.75
C LYS A 115 3.58 11.34 24.55
N ARG A 116 4.41 10.28 24.42
CA ARG A 116 5.29 10.10 23.26
C ARG A 116 4.52 10.13 21.95
N MET A 117 3.28 9.61 21.90
CA MET A 117 2.43 9.65 20.72
C MET A 117 2.02 11.07 20.28
N ALA A 118 2.24 12.08 21.15
CA ALA A 118 2.05 13.49 20.80
C ALA A 118 3.34 14.15 20.30
N ARG A 119 4.47 13.44 20.25
CA ARG A 119 5.71 13.95 19.70
C ARG A 119 5.65 13.91 18.18
N ILE A 120 5.61 15.07 17.57
CA ILE A 120 5.42 15.25 16.13
C ILE A 120 6.57 16.11 15.60
N PRO A 121 7.15 15.80 14.41
CA PRO A 121 8.14 16.63 13.77
C PRO A 121 7.64 18.07 13.54
N HIS A 122 8.47 19.07 13.74
CA HIS A 122 8.10 20.46 13.53
C HIS A 122 7.72 20.71 12.07
N GLY A 123 6.61 21.41 11.84
CA GLY A 123 6.09 21.69 10.52
C GLY A 123 5.20 20.58 9.93
N ALA A 124 5.05 19.46 10.61
CA ALA A 124 4.10 18.43 10.20
C ALA A 124 2.65 18.82 10.57
N THR A 125 1.69 18.33 9.79
CA THR A 125 0.25 18.42 10.07
C THR A 125 -0.27 17.08 10.59
N LEU A 126 -1.31 17.12 11.43
CA LEU A 126 -1.86 15.90 12.02
C LEU A 126 -2.76 15.15 11.03
N VAL A 127 -2.62 13.83 11.00
CA VAL A 127 -3.55 12.92 10.32
C VAL A 127 -4.54 12.37 11.35
N ALA A 128 -5.81 12.62 11.14
CA ALA A 128 -6.85 12.22 12.08
C ALA A 128 -6.99 10.70 12.18
N ASN A 129 -7.31 10.25 13.40
CA ASN A 129 -7.57 8.84 13.70
C ASN A 129 -8.84 8.72 14.56
N SER A 130 -9.94 8.34 13.93
CA SER A 130 -11.24 8.19 14.58
C SER A 130 -11.32 6.94 15.48
N VAL A 131 -10.42 5.98 15.36
CA VAL A 131 -10.45 4.71 16.09
C VAL A 131 -9.79 4.86 17.46
N SER A 132 -8.50 5.16 17.50
CA SER A 132 -7.74 5.25 18.75
C SER A 132 -7.54 6.68 19.26
N GLY A 133 -7.76 7.69 18.41
CA GLY A 133 -7.56 9.11 18.74
C GLY A 133 -6.10 9.55 18.73
N ALA A 134 -5.13 8.64 18.73
CA ALA A 134 -3.72 8.98 18.56
C ALA A 134 -3.47 9.33 17.09
N PRO A 135 -3.10 10.57 16.75
CA PRO A 135 -2.97 10.98 15.36
C PRO A 135 -1.72 10.39 14.71
N GLY A 136 -1.79 10.18 13.40
CA GLY A 136 -0.62 10.17 12.55
C GLY A 136 -0.20 11.59 12.18
N PHE A 137 0.71 11.72 11.22
CA PHE A 137 1.09 13.05 10.73
C PHE A 137 1.56 13.00 9.27
N HIS A 138 1.62 14.17 8.66
CA HIS A 138 2.06 14.40 7.29
C HIS A 138 3.13 15.49 7.26
N ILE A 139 4.25 15.23 6.60
CA ILE A 139 5.32 16.19 6.39
C ILE A 139 5.90 16.06 4.97
N GLY A 140 5.97 17.15 4.23
CA GLY A 140 6.41 17.14 2.83
C GLY A 140 5.50 16.27 1.95
N ASN A 141 6.02 15.17 1.42
CA ASN A 141 5.27 14.17 0.68
C ASN A 141 5.11 12.84 1.44
N VAL A 142 5.33 12.83 2.74
CA VAL A 142 5.32 11.63 3.60
C VAL A 142 4.13 11.64 4.53
N TYR A 143 3.29 10.61 4.45
CA TYR A 143 2.17 10.33 5.34
C TYR A 143 2.55 9.22 6.31
N VAL A 144 2.55 9.51 7.60
CA VAL A 144 2.96 8.58 8.66
C VAL A 144 1.74 8.05 9.39
N MET A 145 1.54 6.74 9.31
CA MET A 145 0.36 6.05 9.84
C MET A 145 0.74 4.91 10.77
N ALA A 146 -0.21 4.51 11.61
CA ALA A 146 -0.04 3.41 12.55
C ALA A 146 0.12 2.05 11.87
N GLY A 147 0.76 1.09 12.55
CA GLY A 147 0.88 -0.30 12.11
C GLY A 147 -0.41 -1.11 12.26
N VAL A 148 -1.25 -0.79 13.26
CA VAL A 148 -2.52 -1.51 13.51
C VAL A 148 -3.49 -1.32 12.34
N PRO A 149 -3.93 -2.39 11.64
CA PRO A 149 -4.64 -2.27 10.37
C PRO A 149 -5.93 -1.43 10.42
N MET A 150 -6.71 -1.56 11.50
CA MET A 150 -7.94 -0.79 11.66
C MET A 150 -7.65 0.71 11.84
N VAL A 151 -6.59 1.04 12.57
CA VAL A 151 -6.15 2.43 12.81
C VAL A 151 -5.58 3.02 11.53
N MET A 152 -4.70 2.27 10.84
CA MET A 152 -4.13 2.67 9.56
C MET A 152 -5.22 2.99 8.52
N ARG A 153 -6.26 2.16 8.42
CA ARG A 153 -7.39 2.42 7.51
C ARG A 153 -8.11 3.73 7.81
N ALA A 154 -8.39 4.00 9.09
CA ALA A 154 -9.02 5.26 9.50
C ALA A 154 -8.16 6.48 9.13
N MET A 155 -6.83 6.39 9.32
CA MET A 155 -5.89 7.42 8.90
C MET A 155 -5.84 7.57 7.37
N LEU A 156 -5.84 6.46 6.64
CA LEU A 156 -5.87 6.45 5.16
C LEU A 156 -7.14 7.10 4.61
N GLU A 157 -8.28 6.88 5.25
CA GLU A 157 -9.54 7.54 4.92
C GLU A 157 -9.50 9.05 5.22
N ALA A 158 -8.87 9.44 6.33
CA ALA A 158 -8.72 10.84 6.71
C ALA A 158 -7.88 11.65 5.70
N ILE A 159 -6.80 11.07 5.15
CA ILE A 159 -5.96 11.73 4.14
C ILE A 159 -6.54 11.64 2.72
N ALA A 160 -7.56 10.84 2.51
CA ALA A 160 -8.18 10.63 1.20
C ALA A 160 -8.57 11.90 0.44
N PRO A 161 -9.11 12.97 1.09
CA PRO A 161 -9.43 14.23 0.42
C PRO A 161 -8.21 15.02 -0.08
N GLU A 162 -7.04 14.83 0.52
CA GLU A 162 -5.80 15.54 0.19
C GLU A 162 -5.10 14.93 -1.04
N LEU A 163 -5.39 13.66 -1.33
CA LEU A 163 -4.74 12.94 -2.43
C LEU A 163 -5.47 13.18 -3.75
N PRO A 164 -4.73 13.32 -4.85
CA PRO A 164 -5.33 13.50 -6.16
C PRO A 164 -6.17 12.28 -6.57
N ARG A 165 -7.12 12.52 -7.46
CA ARG A 165 -7.84 11.48 -8.19
C ARG A 165 -7.52 11.59 -9.66
N ASP A 166 -7.07 10.50 -10.24
CA ASP A 166 -6.81 10.33 -11.66
C ASP A 166 -7.60 9.09 -12.16
N VAL A 167 -7.46 8.76 -13.42
CA VAL A 167 -8.12 7.59 -14.02
C VAL A 167 -7.63 6.33 -13.28
N ALA A 168 -8.56 5.65 -12.63
CA ALA A 168 -8.27 4.39 -11.94
C ALA A 168 -7.81 3.31 -12.91
N VAL A 169 -6.97 2.40 -12.43
CA VAL A 169 -6.57 1.23 -13.22
C VAL A 169 -7.74 0.25 -13.27
N THR A 170 -8.25 -0.01 -14.46
CA THR A 170 -9.22 -1.07 -14.71
C THR A 170 -8.51 -2.41 -14.84
N SER A 171 -9.11 -3.47 -14.33
CA SER A 171 -8.56 -4.84 -14.38
C SER A 171 -9.65 -5.81 -14.79
N ILE A 172 -9.31 -6.71 -15.71
CA ILE A 172 -10.13 -7.88 -16.06
C ILE A 172 -9.30 -9.13 -15.79
N THR A 173 -9.88 -10.08 -15.08
CA THR A 173 -9.27 -11.38 -14.80
C THR A 173 -10.01 -12.47 -15.58
N VAL A 174 -9.25 -13.26 -16.34
CA VAL A 174 -9.73 -14.45 -17.04
C VAL A 174 -9.04 -15.67 -16.46
N GLU A 175 -9.80 -16.59 -15.93
CA GLU A 175 -9.30 -17.87 -15.44
C GLU A 175 -9.35 -18.92 -16.56
N ALA A 176 -8.29 -19.72 -16.69
CA ALA A 176 -8.20 -20.80 -17.65
C ALA A 176 -7.47 -22.01 -17.06
N ALA A 177 -8.02 -23.22 -17.30
CA ALA A 177 -7.40 -24.48 -16.90
C ALA A 177 -6.31 -24.89 -17.91
N ILE A 178 -5.25 -24.11 -17.98
CA ILE A 178 -4.11 -24.34 -18.88
C ILE A 178 -2.81 -24.18 -18.08
N PRO A 179 -1.82 -25.05 -18.29
CA PRO A 179 -0.47 -24.87 -17.73
C PRO A 179 0.18 -23.58 -18.25
N GLU A 180 0.84 -22.87 -17.37
CA GLU A 180 1.46 -21.57 -17.68
C GLU A 180 2.46 -21.66 -18.85
N GLY A 181 3.24 -22.73 -18.92
CA GLY A 181 4.18 -22.96 -20.04
C GLY A 181 3.51 -23.08 -21.41
N THR A 182 2.26 -23.55 -21.46
CA THR A 182 1.48 -23.66 -22.71
C THR A 182 0.98 -22.30 -23.18
N ILE A 183 0.59 -21.43 -22.24
CA ILE A 183 0.00 -20.13 -22.58
C ILE A 183 1.04 -19.01 -22.76
N ALA A 184 2.25 -19.17 -22.21
CA ALA A 184 3.28 -18.14 -22.19
C ALA A 184 3.64 -17.55 -23.58
N PRO A 185 3.82 -18.33 -24.67
CA PRO A 185 4.09 -17.76 -25.98
C PRO A 185 2.97 -16.86 -26.50
N GLY A 186 1.70 -17.27 -26.28
CA GLY A 186 0.51 -16.49 -26.65
C GLY A 186 0.42 -15.18 -25.86
N LEU A 187 0.68 -15.20 -24.56
CA LEU A 187 0.69 -14.01 -23.72
C LEU A 187 1.77 -13.02 -24.15
N ALA A 188 2.96 -13.49 -24.50
CA ALA A 188 4.03 -12.64 -25.00
C ALA A 188 3.67 -11.94 -26.31
N SER A 189 2.97 -12.65 -27.23
CA SER A 189 2.45 -12.08 -28.47
C SER A 189 1.34 -11.05 -28.20
N LEU A 190 0.41 -11.40 -27.32
CA LEU A 190 -0.72 -10.54 -26.94
C LEU A 190 -0.22 -9.24 -26.28
N GLN A 191 0.76 -9.32 -25.38
CA GLN A 191 1.36 -8.13 -24.76
C GLN A 191 1.99 -7.18 -25.79
N LYS A 192 2.63 -7.73 -26.84
CA LYS A 192 3.22 -6.91 -27.92
C LYS A 192 2.17 -6.22 -28.75
N SER A 193 1.03 -6.87 -29.03
CA SER A 193 -0.06 -6.29 -29.81
C SER A 193 -0.92 -5.31 -29.02
N HIS A 194 -0.85 -5.35 -27.68
CA HIS A 194 -1.60 -4.45 -26.78
C HIS A 194 -0.67 -3.71 -25.82
N PRO A 195 0.19 -2.79 -26.32
CA PRO A 195 1.19 -2.11 -25.48
C PRO A 195 0.59 -1.15 -24.44
N GLY A 196 -0.68 -0.77 -24.60
CA GLY A 196 -1.41 0.12 -23.67
C GLY A 196 -1.93 -0.56 -22.39
N VAL A 197 -1.79 -1.89 -22.29
CA VAL A 197 -2.20 -2.67 -21.11
C VAL A 197 -1.04 -3.51 -20.58
N ALA A 198 -1.13 -3.90 -19.31
CA ALA A 198 -0.22 -4.86 -18.70
C ALA A 198 -0.95 -6.21 -18.55
N ILE A 199 -0.32 -7.28 -19.02
CA ILE A 199 -0.86 -8.64 -18.94
C ILE A 199 0.00 -9.47 -18.01
N GLY A 200 -0.61 -10.05 -16.97
CA GLY A 200 0.05 -10.93 -15.99
C GLY A 200 -0.57 -12.31 -15.97
N SER A 201 0.22 -13.33 -15.61
CA SER A 201 -0.23 -14.70 -15.39
C SER A 201 0.07 -15.10 -13.96
N TYR A 202 -0.91 -15.70 -13.28
CA TYR A 202 -0.84 -16.13 -11.89
C TYR A 202 -1.32 -17.57 -11.80
N PRO A 203 -0.40 -18.53 -11.73
CA PRO A 203 -0.78 -19.94 -11.65
C PRO A 203 -1.49 -20.23 -10.32
N PHE A 204 -2.44 -21.16 -10.35
CA PHE A 204 -3.11 -21.64 -9.15
C PHE A 204 -3.17 -23.18 -9.12
N TYR A 205 -3.24 -23.69 -7.90
CA TYR A 205 -3.55 -25.09 -7.62
C TYR A 205 -4.65 -25.14 -6.56
N ARG A 206 -5.71 -25.94 -6.83
CA ARG A 206 -6.89 -26.09 -5.93
C ARG A 206 -7.18 -27.58 -5.75
N GLU A 207 -6.90 -28.12 -4.60
CA GLU A 207 -7.25 -29.52 -4.29
C GLU A 207 -8.76 -29.76 -4.29
N GLY A 208 -9.17 -30.96 -4.70
CA GLY A 208 -10.57 -31.40 -4.64
C GLY A 208 -11.51 -30.74 -5.64
N THR A 209 -11.01 -30.04 -6.64
CA THR A 209 -11.81 -29.42 -7.71
C THR A 209 -11.68 -30.19 -9.02
N ALA A 210 -12.70 -30.06 -9.91
CA ALA A 210 -12.64 -30.65 -11.26
C ALA A 210 -11.52 -30.05 -12.14
N GLN A 211 -11.03 -28.86 -11.79
CA GLN A 211 -9.91 -28.17 -12.44
C GLN A 211 -8.88 -27.80 -11.37
N PRO A 212 -7.99 -28.74 -11.00
CA PRO A 212 -7.08 -28.55 -9.88
C PRO A 212 -5.94 -27.57 -10.18
N PHE A 213 -5.65 -27.26 -11.43
CA PHE A 213 -4.60 -26.32 -11.82
C PHE A 213 -5.05 -25.43 -12.97
N GLY A 214 -4.42 -24.28 -13.10
CA GLY A 214 -4.67 -23.32 -14.16
C GLY A 214 -3.92 -22.03 -13.92
N ALA A 215 -4.30 -21.01 -14.66
CA ALA A 215 -3.78 -19.66 -14.48
C ALA A 215 -4.91 -18.61 -14.46
N GLN A 216 -4.77 -17.64 -13.59
CA GLN A 216 -5.52 -16.40 -13.64
C GLN A 216 -4.71 -15.39 -14.48
N LEU A 217 -5.29 -14.98 -15.59
CA LEU A 217 -4.70 -14.09 -16.57
C LEU A 217 -5.32 -12.71 -16.34
N VAL A 218 -4.50 -11.78 -15.91
CA VAL A 218 -4.96 -10.46 -15.47
C VAL A 218 -4.49 -9.41 -16.46
N ILE A 219 -5.46 -8.70 -17.06
CA ILE A 219 -5.20 -7.56 -17.95
C ILE A 219 -5.51 -6.29 -17.16
N ARG A 220 -4.59 -5.34 -17.15
CA ARG A 220 -4.73 -4.07 -16.44
C ARG A 220 -4.33 -2.90 -17.31
N GLY A 221 -5.09 -1.81 -17.21
CA GLY A 221 -4.81 -0.57 -17.92
C GLY A 221 -5.71 0.57 -17.45
N ARG A 222 -5.43 1.79 -17.91
CA ARG A 222 -6.25 2.98 -17.61
C ARG A 222 -7.32 3.23 -18.65
N ASP A 223 -7.12 2.73 -19.86
CA ASP A 223 -8.11 2.75 -20.93
C ASP A 223 -8.96 1.46 -20.84
N ALA A 224 -10.20 1.61 -20.39
CA ALA A 224 -11.12 0.50 -20.26
C ALA A 224 -11.42 -0.19 -21.59
N GLY A 225 -11.44 0.56 -22.72
CA GLY A 225 -11.63 0.00 -24.03
C GLY A 225 -10.45 -0.86 -24.48
N ALA A 226 -9.22 -0.39 -24.21
CA ALA A 226 -8.02 -1.18 -24.50
C ALA A 226 -7.92 -2.44 -23.61
N VAL A 227 -8.34 -2.36 -22.35
CA VAL A 227 -8.40 -3.52 -21.43
C VAL A 227 -9.42 -4.54 -21.93
N GLU A 228 -10.62 -4.11 -22.35
CA GLU A 228 -11.65 -5.00 -22.88
C GLU A 228 -11.21 -5.65 -24.20
N ALA A 229 -10.62 -4.89 -25.12
CA ALA A 229 -10.12 -5.45 -26.38
C ALA A 229 -9.06 -6.52 -26.16
N ALA A 230 -8.12 -6.27 -25.23
CA ALA A 230 -7.10 -7.26 -24.88
C ALA A 230 -7.70 -8.48 -24.18
N ALA A 231 -8.75 -8.31 -23.38
CA ALA A 231 -9.44 -9.42 -22.70
C ALA A 231 -10.17 -10.33 -23.71
N LEU A 232 -10.84 -9.76 -24.70
CA LEU A 232 -11.48 -10.53 -25.78
C LEU A 232 -10.44 -11.34 -26.57
N ALA A 233 -9.33 -10.70 -26.96
CA ALA A 233 -8.24 -11.38 -27.68
C ALA A 233 -7.58 -12.49 -26.84
N LEU A 234 -7.46 -12.27 -25.52
CA LEU A 234 -6.99 -13.29 -24.58
C LEU A 234 -7.94 -14.49 -24.53
N GLU A 235 -9.24 -14.26 -24.44
CA GLU A 235 -10.24 -15.33 -24.43
C GLU A 235 -10.23 -16.16 -25.72
N GLU A 236 -10.07 -15.51 -26.88
CA GLU A 236 -9.93 -16.20 -28.16
C GLU A 236 -8.67 -17.07 -28.20
N MET A 237 -7.55 -16.55 -27.71
CA MET A 237 -6.30 -17.29 -27.59
C MET A 237 -6.45 -18.52 -26.67
N VAL A 238 -7.12 -18.39 -25.53
CA VAL A 238 -7.39 -19.48 -24.59
C VAL A 238 -8.25 -20.56 -25.24
N ARG A 239 -9.31 -20.17 -25.99
CA ARG A 239 -10.15 -21.11 -26.74
C ARG A 239 -9.38 -21.84 -27.82
N ALA A 240 -8.50 -21.16 -28.55
CA ALA A 240 -7.64 -21.76 -29.56
C ALA A 240 -6.67 -22.81 -29.00
N LEU A 241 -6.29 -22.68 -27.70
CA LEU A 241 -5.49 -23.68 -26.98
C LEU A 241 -6.33 -24.83 -26.38
N GLY A 242 -7.63 -24.87 -26.66
CA GLY A 242 -8.52 -25.97 -26.25
C GLY A 242 -9.09 -25.85 -24.85
N ALA A 243 -8.99 -24.67 -24.20
CA ALA A 243 -9.58 -24.44 -22.89
C ALA A 243 -10.75 -23.44 -22.92
N ALA A 244 -11.59 -23.50 -21.90
CA ALA A 244 -12.69 -22.57 -21.72
C ALA A 244 -12.24 -21.39 -20.84
N PRO A 245 -12.20 -20.15 -21.37
CA PRO A 245 -11.92 -18.96 -20.56
C PRO A 245 -13.12 -18.63 -19.69
N GLN A 246 -12.87 -18.24 -18.43
CA GLN A 246 -13.89 -17.82 -17.51
C GLN A 246 -13.53 -16.44 -16.93
N ARG A 247 -14.35 -15.42 -17.19
CA ARG A 247 -14.18 -14.12 -16.52
C ARG A 247 -14.51 -14.23 -15.05
N MET A 248 -13.64 -13.67 -14.23
CA MET A 248 -13.86 -13.55 -12.79
C MET A 248 -14.45 -12.17 -12.49
N ASN A 249 -15.48 -12.14 -11.63
CA ASN A 249 -16.12 -10.89 -11.17
C ASN A 249 -15.32 -10.22 -10.04
#